data_2494eac0605939f08ba92807d9de6fdd
#
_entry.id   2494eac0605939f08ba92807d9de6fdd
#
_cell.length_a   1.000
_cell.length_b   1.000
_cell.length_c   1.000
_cell.angle_alpha   90.00
_cell.angle_beta   90.00
_cell.angle_gamma   90.00
#
_symmetry.space_group_name_H-M   'P 1'
#
loop_
_entity.id
_entity.type
_entity.pdbx_description
1 polymer ?
#
loop_
_entity_poly.entity_id
_entity_poly.type
_entity_poly.pdbx_seq_one_letter_code
_entity_poly.pdbx_strand_id
1 'polypeptide(L)'
;PEHELERVRRELLTDMSRGKDDPNYVAEIITPGLIFSKESGYGHPIHGTEAAISSLTRDDVVRKFKEAYGPEGSTLLVAGDVTLEEAVKQAQEALGSWAADAAIKTPGNGAGNGGQSPAKSGNTNNGTTIFLVDKPGAAQSVIRALQTTIPRHHPDYFGLLLLNYSFGGQFSARLNQNLRQDKGYSYGYNSGIAWSHGTSLLSAGGSVQTAVTKESVVETLKEFNDVHSNKPITEEELDSAKAGILQSYPASFERPGQVINQLLQLTLFDLPNNYFQSVKPSIEGVSLGDVQRIGSELVEPDGLSILVVGDREAIEPGLQELELPVVLLTDDGTVNV
;
A
#
# COMPACT_ATOMS: atom_id res chain seq x y z
N PRO A 1 -11.37 27.07 -13.69
CA PRO A 1 -11.70 27.52 -15.08
C PRO A 1 -11.73 26.31 -16.01
N GLU A 2 -12.60 26.32 -17.02
CA GLU A 2 -12.74 25.21 -18.01
C GLU A 2 -11.41 24.87 -18.71
N HIS A 3 -10.67 25.89 -19.12
CA HIS A 3 -9.40 25.66 -19.80
C HIS A 3 -8.35 24.94 -18.93
N GLU A 4 -8.39 25.13 -17.60
CA GLU A 4 -7.52 24.39 -16.68
C GLU A 4 -7.96 22.93 -16.54
N LEU A 5 -9.27 22.66 -16.48
CA LEU A 5 -9.78 21.30 -16.51
C LEU A 5 -9.29 20.56 -17.76
N GLU A 6 -9.41 21.18 -18.91
CA GLU A 6 -8.98 20.60 -20.19
C GLU A 6 -7.46 20.43 -20.27
N ARG A 7 -6.68 21.34 -19.66
CA ARG A 7 -5.22 21.20 -19.59
C ARG A 7 -4.85 19.99 -18.73
N VAL A 8 -5.37 19.92 -17.50
CA VAL A 8 -5.09 18.84 -16.55
C VAL A 8 -5.58 17.50 -17.10
N ARG A 9 -6.76 17.46 -17.73
CA ARG A 9 -7.29 16.25 -18.39
C ARG A 9 -6.29 15.70 -19.42
N ARG A 10 -5.78 16.54 -20.31
CA ARG A 10 -4.81 16.10 -21.33
C ARG A 10 -3.51 15.61 -20.71
N GLU A 11 -3.04 16.26 -19.67
CA GLU A 11 -1.84 15.83 -18.94
C GLU A 11 -2.05 14.45 -18.31
N LEU A 12 -3.13 14.26 -17.54
CA LEU A 12 -3.44 12.99 -16.89
C LEU A 12 -3.61 11.85 -17.91
N LEU A 13 -4.37 12.07 -18.99
CA LEU A 13 -4.55 11.04 -20.03
C LEU A 13 -3.24 10.71 -20.74
N THR A 14 -2.36 11.69 -20.94
CA THR A 14 -1.03 11.47 -21.52
C THR A 14 -0.15 10.66 -20.55
N ASP A 15 -0.16 10.99 -19.26
CA ASP A 15 0.63 10.28 -18.25
C ASP A 15 0.13 8.84 -18.06
N MET A 16 -1.20 8.63 -18.06
CA MET A 16 -1.79 7.28 -18.03
C MET A 16 -1.40 6.46 -19.25
N SER A 17 -1.46 7.07 -20.45
CA SER A 17 -1.05 6.40 -21.70
C SER A 17 0.42 5.99 -21.68
N ARG A 18 1.30 6.87 -21.21
CA ARG A 18 2.74 6.57 -21.05
C ARG A 18 2.99 5.54 -19.97
N GLY A 19 2.25 5.65 -18.86
CA GLY A 19 2.36 4.73 -17.74
C GLY A 19 2.08 3.28 -18.13
N LYS A 20 1.18 3.05 -19.09
CA LYS A 20 0.90 1.70 -19.60
C LYS A 20 2.13 1.00 -20.20
N ASP A 21 3.16 1.76 -20.57
CA ASP A 21 4.42 1.18 -21.05
C ASP A 21 5.32 0.67 -19.91
N ASP A 22 5.08 1.10 -18.68
CA ASP A 22 5.81 0.66 -17.49
C ASP A 22 5.07 -0.48 -16.76
N PRO A 23 5.64 -1.69 -16.67
CA PRO A 23 5.05 -2.79 -15.94
C PRO A 23 4.77 -2.49 -14.45
N ASN A 24 5.55 -1.62 -13.81
CA ASN A 24 5.30 -1.20 -12.43
C ASN A 24 4.05 -0.35 -12.31
N TYR A 25 3.83 0.59 -13.23
CA TYR A 25 2.60 1.39 -13.28
C TYR A 25 1.37 0.50 -13.50
N VAL A 26 1.47 -0.45 -14.43
CA VAL A 26 0.37 -1.42 -14.68
C VAL A 26 0.07 -2.22 -13.41
N ALA A 27 1.09 -2.73 -12.72
CA ALA A 27 0.91 -3.43 -11.45
C ALA A 27 0.28 -2.54 -10.37
N GLU A 28 0.64 -1.25 -10.30
CA GLU A 28 0.11 -0.29 -9.33
C GLU A 28 -1.40 -0.03 -9.54
N ILE A 29 -1.83 0.21 -10.77
CA ILE A 29 -3.25 0.53 -11.05
C ILE A 29 -4.17 -0.69 -10.94
N ILE A 30 -3.65 -1.90 -11.12
CA ILE A 30 -4.42 -3.14 -11.01
C ILE A 30 -4.56 -3.61 -9.56
N THR A 31 -3.52 -3.44 -8.74
CA THR A 31 -3.47 -3.92 -7.35
C THR A 31 -4.73 -3.59 -6.53
N PRO A 32 -5.26 -2.34 -6.52
CA PRO A 32 -6.46 -2.02 -5.75
C PRO A 32 -7.66 -2.91 -6.08
N GLY A 33 -7.96 -3.08 -7.36
CA GLY A 33 -9.10 -3.86 -7.84
C GLY A 33 -8.96 -5.37 -7.64
N LEU A 34 -7.73 -5.88 -7.48
CA LEU A 34 -7.48 -7.28 -7.17
C LEU A 34 -7.76 -7.62 -5.70
N ILE A 35 -7.55 -6.67 -4.80
CA ILE A 35 -7.57 -6.93 -3.35
C ILE A 35 -8.84 -6.41 -2.71
N PHE A 36 -9.33 -5.26 -3.15
CA PHE A 36 -10.51 -4.63 -2.58
C PHE A 36 -11.70 -4.70 -3.54
N SER A 37 -12.89 -4.75 -2.97
CA SER A 37 -14.13 -4.67 -3.76
C SER A 37 -14.21 -3.35 -4.54
N LYS A 38 -14.77 -3.39 -5.74
CA LYS A 38 -15.02 -2.19 -6.56
C LYS A 38 -16.00 -1.20 -5.91
N GLU A 39 -16.81 -1.65 -4.94
CA GLU A 39 -17.69 -0.80 -4.12
C GLU A 39 -16.91 -0.07 -3.01
N SER A 40 -15.69 -0.53 -2.71
CA SER A 40 -14.81 0.11 -1.74
C SER A 40 -14.05 1.28 -2.38
N GLY A 41 -13.89 2.38 -1.64
CA GLY A 41 -12.99 3.46 -2.05
C GLY A 41 -11.53 3.02 -2.25
N TYR A 42 -11.13 1.90 -1.65
CA TYR A 42 -9.79 1.31 -1.82
C TYR A 42 -9.66 0.43 -3.08
N GLY A 43 -10.76 0.07 -3.74
CA GLY A 43 -10.77 -0.82 -4.91
C GLY A 43 -10.53 -0.12 -6.25
N HIS A 44 -10.11 1.14 -6.23
CA HIS A 44 -9.89 1.94 -7.43
C HIS A 44 -8.50 2.55 -7.47
N PRO A 45 -7.92 2.74 -8.67
CA PRO A 45 -6.71 3.55 -8.83
C PRO A 45 -6.95 4.98 -8.34
N ILE A 46 -5.95 5.58 -7.67
CA ILE A 46 -6.06 6.94 -7.09
C ILE A 46 -6.43 7.98 -8.17
N HIS A 47 -5.90 7.85 -9.37
CA HIS A 47 -6.17 8.77 -10.48
C HIS A 47 -7.45 8.42 -11.26
N GLY A 48 -8.19 7.38 -10.85
CA GLY A 48 -9.35 6.90 -11.57
C GLY A 48 -9.00 6.15 -12.86
N THR A 49 -9.95 6.13 -13.81
CA THR A 49 -9.79 5.47 -15.11
C THR A 49 -9.80 6.49 -16.24
N GLU A 50 -9.20 6.16 -17.39
CA GLU A 50 -9.24 7.01 -18.60
C GLU A 50 -10.68 7.39 -19.00
N ALA A 51 -11.60 6.42 -18.90
CA ALA A 51 -13.01 6.66 -19.21
C ALA A 51 -13.64 7.67 -18.24
N ALA A 52 -13.37 7.55 -16.93
CA ALA A 52 -13.86 8.51 -15.94
C ALA A 52 -13.26 9.90 -16.18
N ILE A 53 -11.96 10.02 -16.36
CA ILE A 53 -11.28 11.31 -16.60
C ILE A 53 -11.80 11.97 -17.88
N SER A 54 -12.00 11.20 -18.96
CA SER A 54 -12.50 11.70 -20.23
C SER A 54 -13.92 12.25 -20.14
N SER A 55 -14.76 11.70 -19.27
CA SER A 55 -16.17 12.07 -19.13
C SER A 55 -16.43 13.16 -18.09
N LEU A 56 -15.48 13.45 -17.16
CA LEU A 56 -15.66 14.46 -16.11
C LEU A 56 -15.95 15.84 -16.70
N THR A 57 -16.99 16.49 -16.17
CA THR A 57 -17.32 17.88 -16.48
C THR A 57 -16.80 18.81 -15.38
N ARG A 58 -16.71 20.12 -15.73
CA ARG A 58 -16.40 21.14 -14.71
C ARG A 58 -17.41 21.14 -13.55
N ASP A 59 -18.68 20.93 -13.88
CA ASP A 59 -19.72 20.91 -12.85
C ASP A 59 -19.60 19.73 -11.90
N ASP A 60 -19.14 18.56 -12.38
CA ASP A 60 -18.81 17.41 -11.52
C ASP A 60 -17.67 17.75 -10.55
N VAL A 61 -16.61 18.39 -11.03
CA VAL A 61 -15.48 18.81 -10.19
C VAL A 61 -15.93 19.84 -9.15
N VAL A 62 -16.70 20.86 -9.56
CA VAL A 62 -17.22 21.89 -8.63
C VAL A 62 -18.15 21.28 -7.60
N ARG A 63 -19.07 20.41 -8.02
CA ARG A 63 -19.97 19.70 -7.11
C ARG A 63 -19.19 18.89 -6.09
N LYS A 64 -18.23 18.09 -6.56
CA LYS A 64 -17.41 17.24 -5.67
C LYS A 64 -16.52 18.07 -4.73
N PHE A 65 -15.97 19.17 -5.21
CA PHE A 65 -15.22 20.10 -4.38
C PHE A 65 -16.08 20.64 -3.22
N LYS A 66 -17.30 21.09 -3.52
CA LYS A 66 -18.24 21.60 -2.51
C LYS A 66 -18.70 20.53 -1.52
N GLU A 67 -18.82 19.27 -1.97
CA GLU A 67 -19.20 18.12 -1.13
C GLU A 67 -18.05 17.64 -0.21
N ALA A 68 -16.80 17.73 -0.68
CA ALA A 68 -15.66 17.09 -0.02
C ALA A 68 -14.75 18.07 0.74
N TYR A 69 -14.76 19.36 0.37
CA TYR A 69 -13.88 20.37 0.95
C TYR A 69 -14.65 21.44 1.71
N GLY A 70 -14.39 21.58 2.98
CA GLY A 70 -14.95 22.60 3.84
C GLY A 70 -14.21 22.70 5.16
N PRO A 71 -14.50 23.73 5.99
CA PRO A 71 -13.82 23.92 7.26
C PRO A 71 -14.12 22.80 8.26
N GLU A 72 -15.33 22.24 8.22
CA GLU A 72 -15.73 21.13 9.09
C GLU A 72 -14.97 19.86 8.71
N GLY A 73 -14.31 19.22 9.65
CA GLY A 73 -13.51 18.02 9.43
C GLY A 73 -12.12 18.28 8.82
N SER A 74 -11.76 19.55 8.52
CA SER A 74 -10.42 19.89 8.08
C SER A 74 -9.48 20.09 9.26
N THR A 75 -8.24 19.58 9.16
CA THR A 75 -7.18 19.76 10.14
C THR A 75 -6.02 20.46 9.49
N LEU A 76 -5.60 21.59 10.07
CA LEU A 76 -4.39 22.31 9.66
C LEU A 76 -3.20 21.86 10.51
N LEU A 77 -2.20 21.27 9.88
CA LEU A 77 -0.95 20.88 10.53
C LEU A 77 0.13 21.91 10.20
N VAL A 78 0.76 22.44 11.23
CA VAL A 78 1.83 23.45 11.10
C VAL A 78 3.07 22.98 11.85
N ALA A 79 4.22 22.99 11.19
CA ALA A 79 5.52 22.74 11.83
C ALA A 79 6.56 23.69 11.22
N GLY A 80 7.33 24.35 12.07
CA GLY A 80 8.36 25.30 11.67
C GLY A 80 8.71 26.27 12.79
N ASP A 81 9.48 27.31 12.46
CA ASP A 81 9.85 28.38 13.37
C ASP A 81 8.68 29.40 13.46
N VAL A 82 7.64 29.01 14.18
CA VAL A 82 6.42 29.82 14.37
C VAL A 82 5.82 29.50 15.73
N THR A 83 5.33 30.52 16.42
CA THR A 83 4.58 30.34 17.67
C THR A 83 3.15 29.92 17.41
N LEU A 84 2.51 29.27 18.38
CA LEU A 84 1.10 28.88 18.28
C LEU A 84 0.20 30.11 18.04
N GLU A 85 0.49 31.22 18.69
CA GLU A 85 -0.28 32.48 18.56
C GLU A 85 -0.20 33.03 17.13
N GLU A 86 1.00 33.06 16.54
CA GLU A 86 1.19 33.48 15.15
C GLU A 86 0.51 32.54 14.16
N ALA A 87 0.65 31.22 14.36
CA ALA A 87 0.00 30.22 13.50
C ALA A 87 -1.52 30.35 13.54
N VAL A 88 -2.11 30.50 14.74
CA VAL A 88 -3.56 30.69 14.91
C VAL A 88 -4.02 31.98 14.26
N LYS A 89 -3.28 33.09 14.47
CA LYS A 89 -3.62 34.39 13.87
C LYS A 89 -3.60 34.32 12.35
N GLN A 90 -2.55 33.76 11.74
CA GLN A 90 -2.44 33.62 10.30
C GLN A 90 -3.52 32.69 9.73
N ALA A 91 -3.82 31.59 10.42
CA ALA A 91 -4.89 30.69 10.04
C ALA A 91 -6.26 31.38 10.08
N GLN A 92 -6.55 32.17 11.12
CA GLN A 92 -7.79 32.95 11.22
C GLN A 92 -7.90 34.02 10.14
N GLU A 93 -6.83 34.72 9.82
CA GLU A 93 -6.80 35.72 8.74
C GLU A 93 -7.02 35.09 7.38
N ALA A 94 -6.41 33.93 7.11
CA ALA A 94 -6.49 33.26 5.82
C ALA A 94 -7.77 32.42 5.62
N LEU A 95 -8.23 31.74 6.66
CA LEU A 95 -9.28 30.73 6.59
C LEU A 95 -10.53 31.08 7.41
N GLY A 96 -10.49 32.11 8.26
CA GLY A 96 -11.58 32.42 9.18
C GLY A 96 -12.90 32.80 8.50
N SER A 97 -12.87 33.25 7.25
CA SER A 97 -14.07 33.51 6.43
C SER A 97 -14.51 32.29 5.59
N TRP A 98 -13.79 31.16 5.65
CA TRP A 98 -14.15 29.95 4.92
C TRP A 98 -15.37 29.32 5.54
N ALA A 99 -16.52 29.48 4.88
CA ALA A 99 -17.80 28.90 5.28
C ALA A 99 -18.11 27.66 4.43
N ALA A 100 -18.73 26.67 5.03
CA ALA A 100 -19.29 25.56 4.27
C ALA A 100 -20.50 26.02 3.48
N ASP A 101 -20.51 25.78 2.18
CA ASP A 101 -21.67 26.06 1.29
C ASP A 101 -22.86 25.13 1.59
N ALA A 102 -22.63 24.00 2.21
CA ALA A 102 -23.63 23.07 2.74
C ALA A 102 -22.97 22.28 3.90
N ALA A 103 -23.79 21.71 4.79
CA ALA A 103 -23.29 20.76 5.77
C ALA A 103 -22.56 19.64 5.01
N ILE A 104 -21.23 19.71 5.02
CA ILE A 104 -20.40 18.61 4.53
C ILE A 104 -20.83 17.43 5.37
N LYS A 105 -21.42 16.43 4.74
CA LYS A 105 -21.52 15.12 5.34
C LYS A 105 -20.08 14.63 5.45
N THR A 106 -19.40 15.05 6.51
CA THR A 106 -18.17 14.40 6.92
C THR A 106 -18.52 12.92 6.90
N PRO A 107 -17.85 12.09 6.12
CA PRO A 107 -17.95 10.66 6.32
C PRO A 107 -17.61 10.53 7.80
N GLY A 108 -18.60 10.20 8.65
CA GLY A 108 -18.43 10.27 10.10
C GLY A 108 -17.13 9.60 10.46
N ASN A 109 -16.34 10.23 11.33
CA ASN A 109 -15.11 9.68 11.84
C ASN A 109 -15.33 8.21 12.14
N GLY A 110 -14.78 7.33 11.31
CA GLY A 110 -14.79 5.89 11.54
C GLY A 110 -16.12 5.16 11.56
N ALA A 111 -17.27 5.84 11.47
CA ALA A 111 -18.59 5.20 11.36
C ALA A 111 -19.06 5.10 9.89
N GLY A 112 -18.16 5.04 8.95
CA GLY A 112 -18.42 4.34 7.70
C GLY A 112 -18.51 2.87 8.04
N ASN A 113 -19.71 2.39 8.39
CA ASN A 113 -20.02 0.99 8.74
C ASN A 113 -18.79 0.19 9.18
N GLY A 114 -18.30 0.48 10.40
CA GLY A 114 -17.23 -0.29 11.02
C GLY A 114 -17.75 -1.69 11.27
N GLY A 115 -17.50 -2.57 10.34
CA GLY A 115 -17.93 -3.94 10.46
C GLY A 115 -17.91 -4.74 9.17
N GLN A 116 -17.85 -4.12 8.04
CA GLN A 116 -17.53 -4.86 6.83
C GLN A 116 -16.12 -4.50 6.39
N SER A 117 -15.15 -5.33 6.74
CA SER A 117 -13.91 -5.42 5.96
C SER A 117 -14.29 -5.32 4.49
N PRO A 118 -13.64 -4.46 3.69
CA PRO A 118 -13.90 -4.45 2.26
C PRO A 118 -13.78 -5.92 1.79
N ALA A 119 -14.89 -6.45 1.30
CA ALA A 119 -14.95 -7.85 0.93
C ALA A 119 -13.78 -8.13 -0.01
N LYS A 120 -13.05 -9.22 0.24
CA LYS A 120 -11.99 -9.70 -0.67
C LYS A 120 -12.60 -9.77 -2.07
N SER A 121 -12.22 -8.87 -2.97
CA SER A 121 -12.81 -8.81 -4.31
C SER A 121 -12.12 -9.76 -5.30
N GLY A 122 -10.85 -10.00 -5.14
CA GLY A 122 -10.06 -10.59 -6.20
C GLY A 122 -9.88 -12.11 -6.12
N ASN A 123 -9.82 -12.67 -4.95
CA ASN A 123 -9.62 -14.10 -4.79
C ASN A 123 -10.86 -14.75 -4.20
N THR A 124 -11.90 -15.00 -5.02
CA THR A 124 -13.04 -15.85 -4.69
C THR A 124 -12.65 -17.33 -4.66
N ASN A 125 -11.46 -17.68 -5.13
CA ASN A 125 -10.88 -18.99 -5.03
C ASN A 125 -10.21 -19.15 -3.66
N ASN A 126 -10.51 -20.24 -2.97
CA ASN A 126 -9.91 -20.57 -1.66
C ASN A 126 -8.43 -20.99 -1.80
N GLY A 127 -7.58 -20.21 -2.50
CA GLY A 127 -6.18 -20.58 -2.71
C GLY A 127 -5.37 -19.48 -3.38
N THR A 128 -4.04 -19.60 -3.32
CA THR A 128 -3.12 -18.69 -4.03
C THR A 128 -3.39 -18.73 -5.53
N THR A 129 -3.51 -17.56 -6.14
CA THR A 129 -3.83 -17.40 -7.57
C THR A 129 -2.84 -16.44 -8.22
N ILE A 130 -2.36 -16.78 -9.40
CA ILE A 130 -1.52 -15.94 -10.24
C ILE A 130 -2.41 -15.15 -11.20
N PHE A 131 -2.26 -13.82 -11.19
CA PHE A 131 -2.88 -12.90 -12.13
C PHE A 131 -1.80 -12.41 -13.09
N LEU A 132 -1.92 -12.76 -14.36
CA LEU A 132 -0.92 -12.48 -15.39
C LEU A 132 -1.42 -11.40 -16.33
N VAL A 133 -0.63 -10.32 -16.45
CA VAL A 133 -0.83 -9.26 -17.44
C VAL A 133 0.27 -9.34 -18.48
N ASP A 134 -0.13 -9.38 -19.76
CA ASP A 134 0.80 -9.44 -20.87
C ASP A 134 1.48 -8.10 -21.13
N LYS A 135 2.80 -8.14 -21.18
CA LYS A 135 3.65 -6.99 -21.58
C LYS A 135 4.69 -7.50 -22.59
N PRO A 136 4.32 -7.59 -23.88
CA PRO A 136 5.16 -8.19 -24.91
C PRO A 136 6.55 -7.56 -24.99
N GLY A 137 7.58 -8.40 -25.01
CA GLY A 137 8.98 -7.99 -25.12
C GLY A 137 9.57 -7.36 -23.86
N ALA A 138 8.87 -7.40 -22.72
CA ALA A 138 9.41 -6.90 -21.45
C ALA A 138 10.64 -7.72 -21.01
N ALA A 139 11.77 -7.03 -20.80
CA ALA A 139 13.01 -7.64 -20.33
C ALA A 139 12.96 -8.07 -18.85
N GLN A 140 11.99 -7.54 -18.10
CA GLN A 140 11.73 -7.85 -16.69
C GLN A 140 10.26 -8.10 -16.47
N SER A 141 9.96 -8.99 -15.52
CA SER A 141 8.62 -9.17 -14.96
C SER A 141 8.52 -8.42 -13.63
N VAL A 142 7.42 -7.72 -13.42
CA VAL A 142 7.05 -7.18 -12.11
C VAL A 142 6.21 -8.21 -11.38
N ILE A 143 6.62 -8.58 -10.17
CA ILE A 143 5.88 -9.50 -9.30
C ILE A 143 5.39 -8.74 -8.08
N ARG A 144 4.13 -8.94 -7.70
CA ARG A 144 3.51 -8.47 -6.46
C ARG A 144 2.73 -9.60 -5.81
N ALA A 145 3.21 -10.11 -4.69
CA ALA A 145 2.45 -11.01 -3.83
C ALA A 145 1.66 -10.15 -2.83
N LEU A 146 0.34 -10.28 -2.84
CA LEU A 146 -0.61 -9.37 -2.21
C LEU A 146 -1.53 -10.14 -1.29
N GLN A 147 -1.75 -9.63 -0.08
CA GLN A 147 -2.79 -10.08 0.84
C GLN A 147 -3.33 -8.92 1.68
N THR A 148 -4.56 -9.05 2.15
CA THR A 148 -5.09 -8.15 3.18
C THR A 148 -4.48 -8.45 4.54
N THR A 149 -4.41 -7.43 5.40
CA THR A 149 -3.93 -7.59 6.78
C THR A 149 -4.66 -6.64 7.73
N ILE A 150 -4.28 -6.67 9.00
CA ILE A 150 -4.89 -5.90 10.09
C ILE A 150 -4.87 -4.38 9.85
N PRO A 151 -5.84 -3.64 10.39
CA PRO A 151 -5.87 -2.19 10.32
C PRO A 151 -4.80 -1.54 11.22
N ARG A 152 -4.54 -0.26 10.97
CA ARG A 152 -3.51 0.54 11.66
C ARG A 152 -3.67 0.58 13.19
N HIS A 153 -4.89 0.54 13.70
CA HIS A 153 -5.19 0.61 15.14
C HIS A 153 -5.22 -0.75 15.85
N HIS A 154 -4.90 -1.84 15.13
CA HIS A 154 -4.90 -3.19 15.72
C HIS A 154 -3.82 -3.34 16.80
N PRO A 155 -4.06 -4.08 17.90
CA PRO A 155 -3.06 -4.34 18.95
C PRO A 155 -1.74 -4.91 18.43
N ASP A 156 -1.80 -5.77 17.42
CA ASP A 156 -0.63 -6.41 16.80
C ASP A 156 0.13 -5.51 15.80
N TYR A 157 -0.23 -4.23 15.68
CA TYR A 157 0.42 -3.31 14.75
C TYR A 157 1.96 -3.31 14.86
N PHE A 158 2.49 -3.15 16.07
CA PHE A 158 3.95 -3.09 16.26
C PHE A 158 4.62 -4.45 16.02
N GLY A 159 3.95 -5.54 16.36
CA GLY A 159 4.47 -6.88 16.06
C GLY A 159 4.53 -7.16 14.56
N LEU A 160 3.49 -6.79 13.81
CA LEU A 160 3.49 -6.94 12.35
C LEU A 160 4.48 -5.97 11.67
N LEU A 161 4.68 -4.78 12.22
CA LEU A 161 5.71 -3.84 11.76
C LEU A 161 7.12 -4.44 11.88
N LEU A 162 7.42 -5.05 13.03
CA LEU A 162 8.71 -5.71 13.30
C LEU A 162 8.89 -6.97 12.44
N LEU A 163 7.84 -7.76 12.26
CA LEU A 163 7.86 -8.90 11.35
C LEU A 163 8.18 -8.44 9.92
N ASN A 164 7.45 -7.44 9.42
CA ASN A 164 7.66 -6.92 8.07
C ASN A 164 9.06 -6.34 7.89
N TYR A 165 9.64 -5.70 8.92
CA TYR A 165 11.01 -5.18 8.87
C TYR A 165 12.03 -6.29 8.56
N SER A 166 11.90 -7.45 9.21
CA SER A 166 12.77 -8.61 8.99
C SER A 166 12.42 -9.38 7.72
N PHE A 167 11.15 -9.39 7.33
CA PHE A 167 10.67 -10.12 6.14
C PHE A 167 11.11 -9.46 4.83
N GLY A 168 10.85 -8.16 4.66
CA GLY A 168 11.18 -7.44 3.42
C GLY A 168 11.24 -5.92 3.56
N GLY A 169 11.07 -5.38 4.78
CA GLY A 169 10.95 -3.95 5.03
C GLY A 169 12.27 -3.18 5.01
N GLN A 170 13.41 -3.84 4.88
CA GLN A 170 14.73 -3.21 4.85
C GLN A 170 15.70 -3.98 3.95
N PHE A 171 16.89 -3.38 3.68
CA PHE A 171 17.82 -3.90 2.69
C PHE A 171 18.38 -5.31 2.98
N SER A 172 18.66 -5.64 4.23
CA SER A 172 19.13 -6.97 4.65
C SER A 172 18.02 -7.92 5.08
N ALA A 173 16.75 -7.59 4.78
CA ALA A 173 15.60 -8.45 5.04
C ALA A 173 15.61 -9.72 4.16
N ARG A 174 14.90 -10.77 4.61
CA ARG A 174 14.90 -12.10 3.99
C ARG A 174 14.62 -12.08 2.49
N LEU A 175 13.56 -11.37 2.06
CA LEU A 175 13.19 -11.28 0.64
C LEU A 175 14.33 -10.72 -0.22
N ASN A 176 14.94 -9.62 0.22
CA ASN A 176 16.03 -9.01 -0.54
C ASN A 176 17.32 -9.84 -0.46
N GLN A 177 17.59 -10.46 0.70
CA GLN A 177 18.70 -11.39 0.83
C GLN A 177 18.56 -12.56 -0.16
N ASN A 178 17.39 -13.21 -0.21
CA ASN A 178 17.13 -14.32 -1.11
C ASN A 178 17.13 -13.89 -2.58
N LEU A 179 16.20 -13.04 -2.99
CA LEU A 179 15.96 -12.76 -4.42
C LEU A 179 17.06 -11.89 -5.05
N ARG A 180 17.72 -11.03 -4.26
CA ARG A 180 18.77 -10.15 -4.75
C ARG A 180 20.18 -10.67 -4.49
N GLN A 181 20.51 -10.97 -3.21
CA GLN A 181 21.89 -11.30 -2.84
C GLN A 181 22.26 -12.72 -3.25
N ASP A 182 21.43 -13.71 -2.87
CA ASP A 182 21.74 -15.12 -3.06
C ASP A 182 21.46 -15.59 -4.50
N LYS A 183 20.34 -15.17 -5.06
CA LYS A 183 19.88 -15.62 -6.39
C LYS A 183 20.24 -14.68 -7.54
N GLY A 184 20.39 -13.38 -7.27
CA GLY A 184 20.67 -12.37 -8.30
C GLY A 184 19.52 -12.16 -9.30
N TYR A 185 18.29 -12.48 -8.93
CA TYR A 185 17.11 -12.39 -9.79
C TYR A 185 16.58 -10.96 -9.93
N SER A 186 16.84 -10.12 -8.94
CA SER A 186 16.32 -8.75 -8.81
C SER A 186 17.40 -7.77 -8.37
N TYR A 187 17.23 -6.50 -8.70
CA TYR A 187 18.00 -5.38 -8.10
C TYR A 187 17.46 -4.95 -6.74
N GLY A 188 16.23 -5.34 -6.38
CA GLY A 188 15.60 -5.12 -5.09
C GLY A 188 14.27 -5.85 -5.01
N TYR A 189 14.05 -6.56 -3.90
CA TYR A 189 12.83 -7.29 -3.63
C TYR A 189 12.41 -7.03 -2.18
N ASN A 190 11.28 -6.36 -2.00
CA ASN A 190 10.92 -5.79 -0.70
C ASN A 190 9.47 -6.13 -0.34
N SER A 191 9.13 -5.93 0.93
CA SER A 191 7.74 -5.91 1.39
C SER A 191 7.38 -4.61 2.08
N GLY A 192 6.09 -4.29 2.08
CA GLY A 192 5.55 -3.13 2.75
C GLY A 192 4.08 -3.30 3.10
N ILE A 193 3.61 -2.49 4.03
CA ILE A 193 2.21 -2.49 4.46
C ILE A 193 1.62 -1.11 4.21
N ALA A 194 0.63 -1.05 3.33
CA ALA A 194 -0.20 0.14 3.16
C ALA A 194 -1.30 0.13 4.22
N TRP A 195 -1.02 0.83 5.33
CA TRP A 195 -1.93 0.90 6.47
C TRP A 195 -3.21 1.67 6.15
N SER A 196 -4.32 1.23 6.70
CA SER A 196 -5.62 1.88 6.58
C SER A 196 -6.44 1.80 7.88
N HIS A 197 -7.56 2.51 7.94
CA HIS A 197 -8.52 2.40 9.05
C HIS A 197 -9.24 1.05 9.09
N GLY A 198 -9.52 0.50 7.93
CA GLY A 198 -10.18 -0.79 7.80
C GLY A 198 -9.18 -1.91 7.60
N THR A 199 -9.15 -2.46 6.41
CA THR A 199 -8.23 -3.54 6.03
C THR A 199 -7.01 -2.97 5.34
N SER A 200 -5.81 -3.24 5.85
CA SER A 200 -4.54 -2.84 5.23
C SER A 200 -4.11 -3.83 4.14
N LEU A 201 -3.15 -3.44 3.33
CA LEU A 201 -2.57 -4.25 2.27
C LEU A 201 -1.12 -4.57 2.60
N LEU A 202 -0.79 -5.86 2.76
CA LEU A 202 0.58 -6.35 2.72
C LEU A 202 0.95 -6.69 1.29
N SER A 203 2.04 -6.12 0.80
CA SER A 203 2.58 -6.36 -0.53
C SER A 203 4.05 -6.73 -0.44
N ALA A 204 4.45 -7.78 -1.15
CA ALA A 204 5.86 -8.16 -1.30
C ALA A 204 6.17 -8.35 -2.79
N GLY A 205 7.32 -7.85 -3.26
CA GLY A 205 7.63 -7.99 -4.68
C GLY A 205 8.79 -7.12 -5.16
N GLY A 206 8.97 -7.16 -6.47
CA GLY A 206 10.02 -6.42 -7.18
C GLY A 206 10.01 -6.73 -8.67
N SER A 207 10.93 -6.09 -9.40
CA SER A 207 11.21 -6.43 -10.80
C SER A 207 12.29 -7.49 -10.87
N VAL A 208 12.06 -8.53 -11.62
CA VAL A 208 12.98 -9.66 -11.82
C VAL A 208 13.26 -9.85 -13.30
N GLN A 209 14.38 -10.48 -13.66
CA GLN A 209 14.65 -10.85 -15.05
C GLN A 209 13.54 -11.80 -15.56
N THR A 210 13.05 -11.59 -16.78
CA THR A 210 11.98 -12.40 -17.39
C THR A 210 12.30 -13.90 -17.35
N ALA A 211 13.54 -14.29 -17.61
CA ALA A 211 13.98 -15.69 -17.62
C ALA A 211 13.87 -16.43 -16.27
N VAL A 212 13.73 -15.71 -15.15
CA VAL A 212 13.66 -16.27 -13.79
C VAL A 212 12.35 -15.92 -13.07
N THR A 213 11.31 -15.57 -13.83
CA THR A 213 10.00 -15.18 -13.25
C THR A 213 9.40 -16.30 -12.43
N LYS A 214 9.35 -17.54 -12.96
CA LYS A 214 8.85 -18.71 -12.24
C LYS A 214 9.61 -18.95 -10.94
N GLU A 215 10.93 -18.99 -11.01
CA GLU A 215 11.80 -19.20 -9.84
C GLU A 215 11.60 -18.11 -8.80
N SER A 216 11.39 -16.87 -9.23
CA SER A 216 11.12 -15.74 -8.33
C SER A 216 9.77 -15.87 -7.62
N VAL A 217 8.74 -16.36 -8.29
CA VAL A 217 7.45 -16.69 -7.67
C VAL A 217 7.63 -17.80 -6.63
N VAL A 218 8.36 -18.88 -6.98
CA VAL A 218 8.66 -19.99 -6.05
C VAL A 218 9.37 -19.50 -4.79
N GLU A 219 10.42 -18.70 -4.96
CA GLU A 219 11.17 -18.17 -3.81
C GLU A 219 10.31 -17.20 -2.98
N THR A 220 9.45 -16.42 -3.61
CA THR A 220 8.49 -15.55 -2.90
C THR A 220 7.53 -16.36 -2.04
N LEU A 221 6.91 -17.38 -2.61
CA LEU A 221 6.01 -18.29 -1.88
C LEU A 221 6.74 -19.01 -0.74
N LYS A 222 7.98 -19.43 -1.00
CA LYS A 222 8.83 -20.04 0.04
C LYS A 222 9.04 -19.10 1.22
N GLU A 223 9.39 -17.84 0.99
CA GLU A 223 9.61 -16.87 2.08
C GLU A 223 8.32 -16.59 2.88
N PHE A 224 7.14 -16.54 2.23
CA PHE A 224 5.86 -16.46 2.94
C PHE A 224 5.61 -17.70 3.81
N ASN A 225 5.83 -18.91 3.28
CA ASN A 225 5.72 -20.15 4.04
C ASN A 225 6.73 -20.25 5.18
N ASP A 226 7.96 -19.78 4.94
CA ASP A 226 9.02 -19.78 5.94
C ASP A 226 8.63 -18.90 7.14
N VAL A 227 8.16 -17.67 6.91
CA VAL A 227 7.69 -16.78 7.98
C VAL A 227 6.45 -17.31 8.68
N HIS A 228 5.53 -17.91 7.92
CA HIS A 228 4.30 -18.48 8.48
C HIS A 228 4.58 -19.67 9.42
N SER A 229 5.44 -20.60 9.04
CA SER A 229 5.60 -21.86 9.78
C SER A 229 6.98 -22.50 9.73
N ASN A 230 7.64 -22.56 8.56
CA ASN A 230 8.82 -23.41 8.38
C ASN A 230 10.08 -22.79 9.00
N LYS A 231 10.17 -21.47 8.96
CA LYS A 231 11.31 -20.71 9.49
C LYS A 231 10.81 -19.39 10.11
N PRO A 232 10.14 -19.43 11.26
CA PRO A 232 9.64 -18.23 11.93
C PRO A 232 10.76 -17.23 12.21
N ILE A 233 10.38 -15.97 12.49
CA ILE A 233 11.33 -14.92 12.87
C ILE A 233 12.12 -15.38 14.11
N THR A 234 13.44 -15.17 14.07
CA THR A 234 14.36 -15.52 15.16
C THR A 234 14.52 -14.37 16.14
N GLU A 235 15.07 -14.64 17.33
CA GLU A 235 15.41 -13.62 18.33
C GLU A 235 16.35 -12.56 17.75
N GLU A 236 17.39 -12.99 17.02
CA GLU A 236 18.37 -12.09 16.40
C GLU A 236 17.71 -11.14 15.37
N GLU A 237 16.78 -11.66 14.55
CA GLU A 237 16.05 -10.85 13.59
C GLU A 237 15.11 -9.85 14.29
N LEU A 238 14.44 -10.26 15.37
CA LEU A 238 13.58 -9.38 16.17
C LEU A 238 14.40 -8.28 16.83
N ASP A 239 15.51 -8.60 17.46
CA ASP A 239 16.41 -7.63 18.10
C ASP A 239 16.97 -6.64 17.08
N SER A 240 17.39 -7.12 15.92
CA SER A 240 17.83 -6.29 14.79
C SER A 240 16.73 -5.35 14.31
N ALA A 241 15.48 -5.84 14.21
CA ALA A 241 14.33 -5.03 13.79
C ALA A 241 14.00 -3.94 14.81
N LYS A 242 13.95 -4.27 16.10
CA LYS A 242 13.75 -3.31 17.18
C LYS A 242 14.84 -2.23 17.16
N ALA A 243 16.09 -2.64 17.11
CA ALA A 243 17.23 -1.72 17.08
C ALA A 243 17.18 -0.80 15.86
N GLY A 244 16.95 -1.35 14.65
CA GLY A 244 16.92 -0.59 13.42
C GLY A 244 15.79 0.46 13.39
N ILE A 245 14.57 0.08 13.82
CA ILE A 245 13.44 1.02 13.88
C ILE A 245 13.68 2.09 14.95
N LEU A 246 14.09 1.71 16.17
CA LEU A 246 14.29 2.66 17.25
C LEU A 246 15.46 3.62 16.98
N GLN A 247 16.52 3.16 16.33
CA GLN A 247 17.66 3.99 15.95
C GLN A 247 17.29 5.02 14.86
N SER A 248 16.44 4.64 13.90
CA SER A 248 16.01 5.53 12.83
C SER A 248 14.86 6.46 13.24
N TYR A 249 14.12 6.13 14.30
CA TYR A 249 12.91 6.85 14.70
C TYR A 249 13.13 8.34 15.00
N PRO A 250 14.18 8.78 15.72
CA PRO A 250 14.42 10.22 15.97
C PRO A 250 14.58 11.05 14.69
N ALA A 251 15.17 10.45 13.64
CA ALA A 251 15.33 11.13 12.35
C ALA A 251 14.00 11.50 11.70
N SER A 252 12.89 10.85 12.09
CA SER A 252 11.54 11.18 11.63
C SER A 252 11.01 12.53 12.13
N PHE A 253 11.74 13.22 13.00
CA PHE A 253 11.36 14.49 13.61
C PHE A 253 12.39 15.61 13.41
N GLU A 254 13.45 15.38 12.62
CA GLU A 254 14.53 16.35 12.44
C GLU A 254 14.16 17.55 11.55
N ARG A 255 13.24 17.34 10.61
CA ARG A 255 12.84 18.37 9.63
C ARG A 255 11.35 18.68 9.73
N PRO A 256 10.92 19.93 9.46
CA PRO A 256 9.50 20.29 9.53
C PRO A 256 8.59 19.37 8.71
N GLY A 257 8.98 19.00 7.48
CA GLY A 257 8.20 18.09 6.66
C GLY A 257 8.07 16.67 7.26
N GLN A 258 9.11 16.17 7.94
CA GLN A 258 9.04 14.90 8.66
C GLN A 258 8.10 14.99 9.86
N VAL A 259 8.17 16.10 10.62
CA VAL A 259 7.23 16.36 11.73
C VAL A 259 5.79 16.40 11.23
N ILE A 260 5.52 17.10 10.12
CA ILE A 260 4.18 17.12 9.49
C ILE A 260 3.72 15.70 9.14
N ASN A 261 4.58 14.86 8.56
CA ASN A 261 4.23 13.49 8.24
C ASN A 261 3.89 12.65 9.48
N GLN A 262 4.57 12.86 10.60
CA GLN A 262 4.22 12.21 11.87
C GLN A 262 2.89 12.74 12.42
N LEU A 263 2.66 14.05 12.42
CA LEU A 263 1.38 14.63 12.86
C LEU A 263 0.22 14.17 11.96
N LEU A 264 0.47 14.01 10.66
CA LEU A 264 -0.52 13.47 9.73
C LEU A 264 -0.98 12.05 10.13
N GLN A 265 -0.06 11.20 10.64
CA GLN A 265 -0.43 9.87 11.14
C GLN A 265 -1.41 9.95 12.30
N LEU A 266 -1.24 10.91 13.23
CA LEU A 266 -2.19 11.10 14.34
C LEU A 266 -3.59 11.42 13.82
N THR A 267 -3.67 12.33 12.85
CA THR A 267 -4.95 12.79 12.27
C THR A 267 -5.59 11.70 11.40
N LEU A 268 -4.80 11.05 10.53
CA LEU A 268 -5.32 10.04 9.60
C LEU A 268 -5.83 8.79 10.31
N PHE A 269 -5.21 8.39 11.41
CA PHE A 269 -5.53 7.14 12.10
C PHE A 269 -6.15 7.34 13.47
N ASP A 270 -6.61 8.55 13.79
CA ASP A 270 -7.22 8.90 15.09
C ASP A 270 -6.37 8.45 16.29
N LEU A 271 -5.03 8.59 16.16
CA LEU A 271 -4.11 8.19 17.21
C LEU A 271 -4.10 9.23 18.35
N PRO A 272 -3.90 8.82 19.60
CA PRO A 272 -3.90 9.74 20.73
C PRO A 272 -2.72 10.72 20.66
N ASN A 273 -2.88 11.94 21.20
CA ASN A 273 -1.85 12.99 21.17
C ASN A 273 -0.52 12.56 21.83
N ASN A 274 -0.54 11.60 22.73
CA ASN A 274 0.65 11.04 23.37
C ASN A 274 1.21 9.79 22.65
N TYR A 275 0.72 9.48 21.48
CA TYR A 275 1.10 8.30 20.70
C TYR A 275 2.63 8.14 20.57
N PHE A 276 3.35 9.21 20.25
CA PHE A 276 4.79 9.13 20.05
C PHE A 276 5.58 8.73 21.31
N GLN A 277 5.02 8.98 22.51
CA GLN A 277 5.61 8.54 23.78
C GLN A 277 5.46 7.02 23.96
N SER A 278 4.44 6.42 23.37
CA SER A 278 4.17 4.99 23.46
C SER A 278 4.93 4.14 22.44
N VAL A 279 5.45 4.73 21.35
CA VAL A 279 6.09 3.99 20.25
C VAL A 279 7.28 3.15 20.75
N LYS A 280 8.23 3.77 21.45
CA LYS A 280 9.40 3.06 21.95
C LYS A 280 9.02 1.92 22.92
N PRO A 281 8.26 2.13 24.02
CA PRO A 281 7.88 1.03 24.90
C PRO A 281 7.03 -0.04 24.20
N SER A 282 6.20 0.33 23.22
CA SER A 282 5.43 -0.65 22.45
C SER A 282 6.33 -1.55 21.58
N ILE A 283 7.34 -0.99 20.90
CA ILE A 283 8.31 -1.76 20.13
C ILE A 283 9.15 -2.67 21.04
N GLU A 284 9.67 -2.12 22.15
CA GLU A 284 10.48 -2.89 23.10
C GLU A 284 9.67 -4.03 23.75
N GLY A 285 8.38 -3.81 24.01
CA GLY A 285 7.48 -4.77 24.65
C GLY A 285 7.06 -5.95 23.78
N VAL A 286 7.24 -5.91 22.46
CA VAL A 286 6.91 -7.06 21.58
C VAL A 286 7.85 -8.21 21.86
N SER A 287 7.30 -9.37 22.19
CA SER A 287 8.09 -10.60 22.43
C SER A 287 8.30 -11.39 21.15
N LEU A 288 9.28 -12.32 21.17
CA LEU A 288 9.48 -13.26 20.06
C LEU A 288 8.22 -14.10 19.80
N GLY A 289 7.55 -14.54 20.87
CA GLY A 289 6.30 -15.29 20.78
C GLY A 289 5.20 -14.50 20.08
N ASP A 290 5.10 -13.18 20.31
CA ASP A 290 4.13 -12.32 19.59
C ASP A 290 4.40 -12.27 18.10
N VAL A 291 5.65 -12.05 17.70
CA VAL A 291 6.02 -11.95 16.27
C VAL A 291 5.83 -13.29 15.55
N GLN A 292 6.15 -14.41 16.19
CA GLN A 292 5.95 -15.75 15.64
C GLN A 292 4.47 -16.10 15.52
N ARG A 293 3.65 -15.78 16.53
CA ARG A 293 2.18 -15.90 16.45
C ARG A 293 1.63 -15.06 15.29
N ILE A 294 2.03 -13.79 15.19
CA ILE A 294 1.63 -12.89 14.11
C ILE A 294 2.00 -13.46 12.74
N GLY A 295 3.20 -14.03 12.60
CA GLY A 295 3.62 -14.72 11.38
C GLY A 295 2.67 -15.86 11.01
N SER A 296 2.31 -16.70 11.98
CA SER A 296 1.42 -17.85 11.74
C SER A 296 -0.07 -17.50 11.57
N GLU A 297 -0.53 -16.37 12.11
CA GLU A 297 -1.94 -15.99 12.08
C GLU A 297 -2.26 -14.97 10.96
N LEU A 298 -1.33 -14.06 10.65
CA LEU A 298 -1.57 -12.92 9.75
C LEU A 298 -0.82 -13.01 8.41
N VAL A 299 0.11 -13.95 8.24
CA VAL A 299 0.73 -14.24 6.95
C VAL A 299 0.04 -15.47 6.36
N GLU A 300 -0.63 -15.29 5.23
CA GLU A 300 -1.49 -16.31 4.61
C GLU A 300 -0.88 -16.81 3.28
N PRO A 301 0.12 -17.73 3.29
CA PRO A 301 0.79 -18.17 2.06
C PRO A 301 -0.16 -18.87 1.07
N ASP A 302 -1.21 -19.52 1.57
CA ASP A 302 -2.20 -20.25 0.74
C ASP A 302 -3.32 -19.33 0.19
N GLY A 303 -3.32 -18.04 0.55
CA GLY A 303 -4.36 -17.07 0.16
C GLY A 303 -3.86 -15.89 -0.66
N LEU A 304 -2.65 -15.95 -1.21
CA LEU A 304 -2.02 -14.84 -1.92
C LEU A 304 -2.64 -14.58 -3.30
N SER A 305 -2.79 -13.30 -3.63
CA SER A 305 -2.96 -12.86 -5.01
C SER A 305 -1.59 -12.46 -5.56
N ILE A 306 -1.07 -13.23 -6.53
CA ILE A 306 0.24 -12.96 -7.13
C ILE A 306 0.02 -12.30 -8.48
N LEU A 307 0.21 -10.98 -8.54
CA LEU A 307 0.18 -10.24 -9.79
C LEU A 307 1.55 -10.32 -10.46
N VAL A 308 1.56 -10.73 -11.72
CA VAL A 308 2.74 -10.78 -12.58
C VAL A 308 2.45 -9.96 -13.83
N VAL A 309 3.28 -8.95 -14.11
CA VAL A 309 3.24 -8.16 -15.34
C VAL A 309 4.53 -8.39 -16.10
N GLY A 310 4.46 -9.00 -17.28
CA GLY A 310 5.66 -9.36 -18.05
C GLY A 310 5.33 -9.95 -19.43
N ASP A 311 6.35 -10.38 -20.16
CA ASP A 311 6.21 -11.01 -21.47
C ASP A 311 5.54 -12.39 -21.33
N ARG A 312 4.23 -12.41 -21.60
CA ARG A 312 3.41 -13.59 -21.43
C ARG A 312 3.95 -14.80 -22.17
N GLU A 313 4.37 -14.62 -23.45
CA GLU A 313 4.86 -15.73 -24.27
C GLU A 313 6.07 -16.41 -23.62
N ALA A 314 6.94 -15.61 -23.00
CA ALA A 314 8.13 -16.11 -22.34
C ALA A 314 7.86 -16.75 -20.96
N ILE A 315 6.90 -16.25 -20.19
CA ILE A 315 6.77 -16.61 -18.76
C ILE A 315 5.58 -17.52 -18.43
N GLU A 316 4.48 -17.49 -19.21
CA GLU A 316 3.26 -18.25 -18.91
C GLU A 316 3.52 -19.76 -18.82
N PRO A 317 4.30 -20.42 -19.72
CA PRO A 317 4.57 -21.84 -19.61
C PRO A 317 5.20 -22.23 -18.27
N GLY A 318 6.18 -21.44 -17.80
CA GLY A 318 6.80 -21.66 -16.50
C GLY A 318 5.87 -21.42 -15.32
N LEU A 319 4.98 -20.43 -15.39
CA LEU A 319 4.00 -20.17 -14.33
C LEU A 319 2.95 -21.29 -14.24
N GLN A 320 2.55 -21.88 -15.36
CA GLN A 320 1.63 -23.02 -15.39
C GLN A 320 2.20 -24.28 -14.72
N GLU A 321 3.52 -24.46 -14.74
CA GLU A 321 4.18 -25.59 -14.04
C GLU A 321 4.10 -25.50 -12.51
N LEU A 322 3.68 -24.35 -11.95
CA LEU A 322 3.49 -24.17 -10.50
C LEU A 322 2.18 -24.83 -10.00
N GLU A 323 1.34 -25.34 -10.90
CA GLU A 323 0.04 -25.95 -10.56
C GLU A 323 -0.91 -25.02 -9.79
N LEU A 324 -0.67 -23.70 -9.86
CA LEU A 324 -1.56 -22.67 -9.32
C LEU A 324 -2.50 -22.16 -10.42
N PRO A 325 -3.73 -21.74 -10.07
CA PRO A 325 -4.60 -21.06 -11.02
C PRO A 325 -3.92 -19.83 -11.63
N VAL A 326 -3.90 -19.74 -12.97
CA VAL A 326 -3.41 -18.57 -13.70
C VAL A 326 -4.59 -17.89 -14.38
N VAL A 327 -4.84 -16.63 -14.02
CA VAL A 327 -5.91 -15.78 -14.56
C VAL A 327 -5.28 -14.69 -15.40
N LEU A 328 -5.67 -14.61 -16.67
CA LEU A 328 -5.20 -13.57 -17.57
C LEU A 328 -5.98 -12.26 -17.32
N LEU A 329 -5.27 -11.16 -17.21
CA LEU A 329 -5.85 -9.82 -17.09
C LEU A 329 -5.40 -8.94 -18.26
N THR A 330 -6.24 -7.99 -18.59
CA THR A 330 -5.88 -6.84 -19.42
C THR A 330 -5.08 -5.81 -18.61
N ASP A 331 -4.50 -4.81 -19.26
CA ASP A 331 -3.70 -3.75 -18.63
C ASP A 331 -4.51 -2.81 -17.72
N ASP A 332 -5.83 -2.93 -17.70
CA ASP A 332 -6.74 -2.24 -16.76
C ASP A 332 -7.26 -3.15 -15.63
N GLY A 333 -6.79 -4.40 -15.57
CA GLY A 333 -7.18 -5.38 -14.56
C GLY A 333 -8.50 -6.11 -14.82
N THR A 334 -9.07 -5.98 -16.01
CA THR A 334 -10.24 -6.78 -16.41
C THR A 334 -9.81 -8.20 -16.76
N VAL A 335 -10.62 -9.20 -16.38
CA VAL A 335 -10.35 -10.61 -16.76
C VAL A 335 -10.44 -10.76 -18.26
N ASN A 336 -9.38 -11.23 -18.87
CA ASN A 336 -9.31 -11.52 -20.31
C ASN A 336 -9.89 -12.93 -20.54
N VAL A 337 -11.11 -12.98 -21.11
CA VAL A 337 -11.86 -14.21 -21.37
C VAL A 337 -11.48 -14.82 -22.71
#